data_0029fa9cdfdcb893719cf7ab3286ff63
#
_entry.id   0029fa9cdfdcb893719cf7ab3286ff63
#
_cell.length_a   1.000
_cell.length_b   1.000
_cell.length_c   1.000
_cell.angle_alpha   90.00
_cell.angle_beta   90.00
_cell.angle_gamma   90.00
#
_symmetry.space_group_name_H-M   'P 1'
#
loop_
_entity.id
_entity.type
_entity.pdbx_description
1 polymer ?
#
loop_
_entity_poly.entity_id
_entity_poly.type
_entity_poly.pdbx_seq_one_letter_code
_entity_poly.pdbx_strand_id
1 'polypeptide(L)'
;MKNYVKPGTLEEAYELNQKRANRIIGGMMWIRMGRGNVNTVIDLSGLGLDQITETETEFHIGCMSTLHQLETHSGLKETFGDFFKECTRHIVGVQFRNGATVGGSIFGRYGFSDILTAFLVLDTKVKLYKKGIVPLSEFIRMDRDRDILEELIVAKDGRKAVYLSERRSQTDFPVLTCAASEKDGTVLLSIGARPMKADVTETTLDEMEQAADTFTYGSNMRGSGEYRKHLGRVLAGRAKKALEEGNV
;
A
#
# COMPACT_ATOMS: atom_id res chain seq x y z
N MET A 1 10.67 -21.48 12.81
CA MET A 1 9.63 -21.98 11.91
C MET A 1 9.62 -23.49 11.99
N LYS A 2 8.51 -24.08 12.47
CA LYS A 2 8.44 -25.54 12.72
C LYS A 2 7.65 -26.27 11.63
N ASN A 3 6.57 -25.64 11.15
CA ASN A 3 5.66 -26.23 10.17
C ASN A 3 5.37 -25.25 9.02
N TYR A 4 5.08 -25.82 7.85
CA TYR A 4 4.57 -25.12 6.68
C TYR A 4 3.28 -25.79 6.25
N VAL A 5 2.23 -24.97 6.00
CA VAL A 5 0.92 -25.46 5.56
C VAL A 5 0.48 -24.59 4.38
N LYS A 6 0.02 -25.26 3.33
CA LYS A 6 -0.68 -24.65 2.20
C LYS A 6 -2.14 -25.10 2.27
N PRO A 7 -3.04 -24.27 2.86
CA PRO A 7 -4.44 -24.63 3.05
C PRO A 7 -5.16 -24.76 1.71
N GLY A 8 -6.16 -25.63 1.67
CA GLY A 8 -7.02 -25.82 0.49
C GLY A 8 -8.17 -24.85 0.43
N THR A 9 -8.50 -24.17 1.54
CA THR A 9 -9.62 -23.22 1.62
C THR A 9 -9.27 -22.00 2.49
N LEU A 10 -10.01 -20.90 2.30
CA LEU A 10 -9.90 -19.71 3.16
C LEU A 10 -10.32 -20.00 4.60
N GLU A 11 -11.28 -20.89 4.81
CA GLU A 11 -11.73 -21.31 6.14
C GLU A 11 -10.60 -21.99 6.91
N GLU A 12 -9.95 -22.97 6.30
CA GLU A 12 -8.78 -23.64 6.89
C GLU A 12 -7.66 -22.63 7.20
N ALA A 13 -7.38 -21.72 6.26
CA ALA A 13 -6.39 -20.67 6.45
C ALA A 13 -6.74 -19.77 7.64
N TYR A 14 -8.00 -19.39 7.76
CA TYR A 14 -8.49 -18.55 8.84
C TYR A 14 -8.36 -19.24 10.21
N GLU A 15 -8.83 -20.49 10.31
CA GLU A 15 -8.73 -21.27 11.57
C GLU A 15 -7.27 -21.44 12.01
N LEU A 16 -6.38 -21.78 11.09
CA LEU A 16 -4.95 -21.88 11.36
C LEU A 16 -4.38 -20.53 11.82
N ASN A 17 -4.84 -19.42 11.25
CA ASN A 17 -4.36 -18.08 11.58
C ASN A 17 -4.81 -17.61 12.96
N GLN A 18 -5.87 -18.16 13.56
CA GLN A 18 -6.31 -17.76 14.90
C GLN A 18 -5.26 -18.11 15.99
N LYS A 19 -4.39 -19.07 15.75
CA LYS A 19 -3.30 -19.43 16.66
C LYS A 19 -2.20 -18.36 16.64
N ARG A 20 -1.95 -17.71 17.79
CA ARG A 20 -1.01 -16.57 17.92
C ARG A 20 0.39 -16.83 17.35
N ALA A 21 0.88 -18.05 17.45
CA ALA A 21 2.21 -18.44 16.96
C ALA A 21 2.26 -18.73 15.45
N ASN A 22 1.12 -18.74 14.77
CA ASN A 22 1.04 -18.95 13.33
C ASN A 22 1.07 -17.61 12.57
N ARG A 23 1.52 -17.64 11.34
CA ARG A 23 1.60 -16.45 10.47
C ARG A 23 1.21 -16.79 9.04
N ILE A 24 0.31 -16.00 8.49
CA ILE A 24 0.11 -15.94 7.05
C ILE A 24 1.33 -15.30 6.42
N ILE A 25 1.74 -15.82 5.28
CA ILE A 25 2.80 -15.26 4.47
C ILE A 25 2.26 -14.85 3.09
N GLY A 26 2.75 -13.68 2.63
CA GLY A 26 2.88 -13.39 1.20
C GLY A 26 4.23 -13.92 0.73
N GLY A 27 5.01 -13.13 0.02
CA GLY A 27 6.36 -13.54 -0.42
C GLY A 27 7.44 -13.65 0.66
N MET A 28 7.12 -13.59 1.93
CA MET A 28 8.04 -13.66 3.09
C MET A 28 9.12 -12.56 3.16
N MET A 29 9.08 -11.52 2.35
CA MET A 29 10.19 -10.56 2.21
C MET A 29 10.55 -9.85 3.52
N TRP A 30 9.54 -9.57 4.38
CA TRP A 30 9.74 -8.93 5.69
C TRP A 30 9.76 -9.91 6.86
N ILE A 31 8.91 -10.92 6.84
CA ILE A 31 8.82 -11.92 7.92
C ILE A 31 10.12 -12.69 8.05
N ARG A 32 10.80 -12.97 6.94
CA ARG A 32 12.09 -13.66 6.91
C ARG A 32 13.18 -12.95 7.72
N MET A 33 13.13 -11.63 7.77
CA MET A 33 14.11 -10.80 8.50
C MET A 33 13.76 -10.63 9.99
N GLY A 34 12.53 -11.02 10.39
CA GLY A 34 12.08 -10.92 11.76
C GLY A 34 12.69 -11.99 12.68
N ARG A 35 12.88 -11.64 13.96
CA ARG A 35 13.38 -12.55 15.02
C ARG A 35 12.27 -13.30 15.75
N GLY A 36 11.01 -13.17 15.33
CA GLY A 36 9.86 -13.79 15.97
C GLY A 36 9.82 -15.30 15.80
N ASN A 37 9.45 -16.03 16.87
CA ASN A 37 9.16 -17.46 16.77
C ASN A 37 7.85 -17.68 16.01
N VAL A 38 7.94 -18.26 14.83
CA VAL A 38 6.78 -18.69 14.03
C VAL A 38 6.67 -20.20 14.14
N ASN A 39 5.52 -20.68 14.65
CA ASN A 39 5.27 -22.12 14.72
C ASN A 39 4.87 -22.67 13.36
N THR A 40 3.78 -22.16 12.79
CA THR A 40 3.29 -22.58 11.48
C THR A 40 3.24 -21.38 10.53
N VAL A 41 3.78 -21.57 9.37
CA VAL A 41 3.65 -20.66 8.23
C VAL A 41 2.47 -21.13 7.39
N ILE A 42 1.57 -20.21 7.08
CA ILE A 42 0.35 -20.43 6.29
C ILE A 42 0.54 -19.74 4.96
N ASP A 43 0.63 -20.52 3.90
CA ASP A 43 0.86 -20.05 2.53
C ASP A 43 -0.45 -20.03 1.74
N LEU A 44 -0.90 -18.85 1.35
CA LEU A 44 -2.15 -18.66 0.61
C LEU A 44 -2.02 -18.88 -0.91
N SER A 45 -0.84 -19.18 -1.42
CA SER A 45 -0.57 -19.31 -2.87
C SER A 45 -1.38 -20.39 -3.61
N GLY A 46 -2.07 -21.26 -2.87
CA GLY A 46 -2.97 -22.27 -3.44
C GLY A 46 -4.42 -21.84 -3.61
N LEU A 47 -4.77 -20.65 -3.18
CA LEU A 47 -6.18 -20.21 -3.09
C LEU A 47 -6.64 -19.31 -4.26
N GLY A 48 -5.80 -19.15 -5.30
CA GLY A 48 -6.14 -18.32 -6.48
C GLY A 48 -6.22 -16.82 -6.20
N LEU A 49 -5.53 -16.34 -5.15
CA LEU A 49 -5.54 -14.94 -4.71
C LEU A 49 -4.40 -14.10 -5.33
N ASP A 50 -3.80 -14.56 -6.41
CA ASP A 50 -2.62 -13.99 -7.07
C ASP A 50 -2.91 -13.34 -8.43
N GLN A 51 -4.20 -13.13 -8.73
CA GLN A 51 -4.66 -12.55 -9.98
C GLN A 51 -5.04 -11.08 -9.79
N ILE A 52 -4.81 -10.29 -10.86
CA ILE A 52 -5.41 -8.97 -11.02
C ILE A 52 -6.45 -9.11 -12.12
N THR A 53 -7.71 -8.96 -11.76
CA THR A 53 -8.83 -9.01 -12.70
C THR A 53 -9.47 -7.63 -12.83
N GLU A 54 -10.12 -7.40 -13.97
CA GLU A 54 -10.64 -6.10 -14.36
C GLU A 54 -12.09 -6.25 -14.82
N THR A 55 -12.93 -5.35 -14.33
CA THR A 55 -14.30 -5.14 -14.83
C THR A 55 -14.38 -3.78 -15.55
N GLU A 56 -15.56 -3.40 -16.01
CA GLU A 56 -15.77 -2.07 -16.59
C GLU A 56 -15.52 -0.94 -15.57
N THR A 57 -15.79 -1.18 -14.28
CA THR A 57 -15.79 -0.15 -13.23
C THR A 57 -14.73 -0.33 -12.16
N GLU A 58 -14.10 -1.49 -12.03
CA GLU A 58 -13.21 -1.80 -10.90
C GLU A 58 -12.08 -2.75 -11.33
N PHE A 59 -10.96 -2.64 -10.62
CA PHE A 59 -9.91 -3.67 -10.56
C PHE A 59 -10.06 -4.46 -9.27
N HIS A 60 -9.95 -5.79 -9.36
CA HIS A 60 -9.86 -6.72 -8.24
C HIS A 60 -8.43 -7.25 -8.16
N ILE A 61 -7.68 -6.83 -7.17
CA ILE A 61 -6.26 -7.16 -6.99
C ILE A 61 -6.14 -8.14 -5.85
N GLY A 62 -5.94 -9.41 -6.16
CA GLY A 62 -5.79 -10.47 -5.16
C GLY A 62 -4.61 -10.19 -4.21
N CYS A 63 -4.76 -10.55 -2.95
CA CYS A 63 -3.77 -10.22 -1.92
C CYS A 63 -2.39 -10.86 -2.16
N MET A 64 -2.34 -11.95 -2.91
CA MET A 64 -1.12 -12.65 -3.29
C MET A 64 -0.51 -12.14 -4.61
N SER A 65 -1.16 -11.20 -5.31
CA SER A 65 -0.56 -10.52 -6.46
C SER A 65 0.73 -9.85 -6.07
N THR A 66 1.77 -10.01 -6.88
CA THR A 66 3.09 -9.47 -6.60
C THR A 66 3.17 -7.97 -6.91
N LEU A 67 4.12 -7.28 -6.30
CA LEU A 67 4.37 -5.86 -6.62
C LEU A 67 4.85 -5.69 -8.08
N HIS A 68 5.47 -6.72 -8.65
CA HIS A 68 5.86 -6.69 -10.06
C HIS A 68 4.66 -6.82 -11.00
N GLN A 69 3.67 -7.66 -10.68
CA GLN A 69 2.41 -7.69 -11.43
C GLN A 69 1.70 -6.33 -11.35
N LEU A 70 1.65 -5.72 -10.17
CA LEU A 70 1.08 -4.37 -9.98
C LEU A 70 1.80 -3.33 -10.86
N GLU A 71 3.14 -3.36 -10.89
CA GLU A 71 4.02 -2.46 -11.67
C GLU A 71 3.78 -2.56 -13.17
N THR A 72 3.48 -3.76 -13.68
CA THR A 72 3.50 -4.06 -15.11
C THR A 72 2.13 -4.33 -15.72
N HIS A 73 1.05 -4.26 -14.94
CA HIS A 73 -0.30 -4.55 -15.41
C HIS A 73 -0.79 -3.48 -16.40
N SER A 74 -1.14 -3.89 -17.62
CA SER A 74 -1.53 -2.97 -18.70
C SER A 74 -2.75 -2.14 -18.38
N GLY A 75 -3.84 -2.75 -17.88
CA GLY A 75 -5.08 -2.05 -17.55
C GLY A 75 -4.89 -1.01 -16.43
N LEU A 76 -4.08 -1.31 -15.41
CA LEU A 76 -3.72 -0.34 -14.38
C LEU A 76 -2.93 0.84 -14.96
N LYS A 77 -2.02 0.56 -15.90
CA LYS A 77 -1.27 1.61 -16.60
C LYS A 77 -2.17 2.45 -17.50
N GLU A 78 -3.09 1.85 -18.22
CA GLU A 78 -4.07 2.56 -19.07
C GLU A 78 -4.97 3.49 -18.23
N THR A 79 -5.36 3.06 -17.03
CA THR A 79 -6.27 3.81 -16.16
C THR A 79 -5.57 4.88 -15.33
N PHE A 80 -4.38 4.60 -14.78
CA PHE A 80 -3.68 5.44 -13.80
C PHE A 80 -2.29 5.91 -14.28
N GLY A 81 -1.97 5.79 -15.57
CA GLY A 81 -0.65 6.17 -16.09
C GLY A 81 0.48 5.36 -15.45
N ASP A 82 1.60 6.01 -15.17
CA ASP A 82 2.76 5.38 -14.52
C ASP A 82 2.67 5.34 -12.98
N PHE A 83 1.51 5.66 -12.38
CA PHE A 83 1.32 5.76 -10.93
C PHE A 83 1.81 4.52 -10.15
N PHE A 84 1.39 3.33 -10.55
CA PHE A 84 1.79 2.09 -9.88
C PHE A 84 3.26 1.74 -10.13
N LYS A 85 3.80 2.09 -11.28
CA LYS A 85 5.23 1.95 -11.57
C LYS A 85 6.05 2.88 -10.68
N GLU A 86 5.63 4.14 -10.52
CA GLU A 86 6.34 5.11 -9.68
C GLU A 86 6.35 4.70 -8.20
N CYS A 87 5.26 4.15 -7.66
CA CYS A 87 5.23 3.72 -6.26
C CYS A 87 5.97 2.40 -6.00
N THR A 88 6.25 1.60 -7.04
CA THR A 88 6.89 0.28 -6.87
C THR A 88 8.37 0.26 -7.26
N ARG A 89 8.78 1.02 -8.30
CA ARG A 89 10.10 0.90 -8.94
C ARG A 89 11.29 1.03 -7.99
N HIS A 90 11.13 1.74 -6.88
CA HIS A 90 12.18 1.93 -5.87
C HIS A 90 12.12 0.92 -4.71
N ILE A 91 11.17 -0.01 -4.73
CA ILE A 91 11.10 -1.07 -3.73
C ILE A 91 12.14 -2.14 -4.09
N VAL A 92 13.34 -1.95 -3.58
CA VAL A 92 14.52 -2.81 -3.77
C VAL A 92 14.80 -3.08 -5.26
N GLY A 93 14.53 -4.27 -5.76
CA GLY A 93 14.76 -4.69 -7.15
C GLY A 93 13.65 -5.61 -7.66
N VAL A 94 13.69 -5.94 -8.95
CA VAL A 94 12.65 -6.78 -9.60
C VAL A 94 12.50 -8.13 -8.89
N GLN A 95 13.60 -8.77 -8.48
CA GLN A 95 13.57 -10.05 -7.77
C GLN A 95 12.79 -9.94 -6.44
N PHE A 96 12.96 -8.83 -5.73
CA PHE A 96 12.21 -8.58 -4.50
C PHE A 96 10.73 -8.36 -4.81
N ARG A 97 10.42 -7.56 -5.83
CA ARG A 97 9.04 -7.25 -6.22
C ARG A 97 8.29 -8.45 -6.80
N ASN A 98 8.99 -9.43 -7.38
CA ASN A 98 8.42 -10.71 -7.77
C ASN A 98 8.02 -11.60 -6.58
N GLY A 99 8.60 -11.37 -5.41
CA GLY A 99 8.25 -12.10 -4.19
C GLY A 99 7.34 -11.32 -3.25
N ALA A 100 7.48 -10.00 -3.18
CA ALA A 100 6.65 -9.15 -2.31
C ALA A 100 5.22 -9.05 -2.86
N THR A 101 4.21 -9.17 -1.99
CA THR A 101 2.80 -9.16 -2.38
C THR A 101 2.10 -7.86 -1.98
N VAL A 102 1.07 -7.50 -2.73
CA VAL A 102 0.21 -6.34 -2.43
C VAL A 102 -0.44 -6.51 -1.05
N GLY A 103 -1.02 -7.67 -0.78
CA GLY A 103 -1.64 -7.98 0.51
C GLY A 103 -0.67 -7.87 1.68
N GLY A 104 0.57 -8.36 1.53
CA GLY A 104 1.62 -8.22 2.54
C GLY A 104 1.95 -6.77 2.86
N SER A 105 1.96 -5.90 1.84
CA SER A 105 2.23 -4.47 1.97
C SER A 105 1.07 -3.72 2.63
N ILE A 106 -0.18 -4.09 2.33
CA ILE A 106 -1.39 -3.45 2.86
C ILE A 106 -1.73 -3.95 4.26
N PHE A 107 -1.87 -5.27 4.45
CA PHE A 107 -2.24 -5.86 5.74
C PHE A 107 -1.17 -5.62 6.80
N GLY A 108 0.09 -5.60 6.40
CA GLY A 108 1.23 -5.30 7.26
C GLY A 108 1.20 -3.90 7.87
N ARG A 109 0.55 -2.94 7.23
CA ARG A 109 0.45 -1.53 7.67
C ARG A 109 1.79 -0.98 8.16
N TYR A 110 2.85 -1.28 7.40
CA TYR A 110 4.20 -0.84 7.76
C TYR A 110 4.35 0.67 7.57
N GLY A 111 5.08 1.31 8.50
CA GLY A 111 5.30 2.75 8.48
C GLY A 111 6.16 3.26 7.31
N PHE A 112 6.69 2.37 6.48
CA PHE A 112 7.49 2.67 5.30
C PHE A 112 6.83 2.21 3.98
N SER A 113 5.55 1.81 4.03
CA SER A 113 4.88 1.21 2.87
C SER A 113 4.57 2.24 1.79
N ASP A 114 5.29 2.18 0.68
CA ASP A 114 5.00 2.92 -0.55
C ASP A 114 3.59 2.55 -1.06
N ILE A 115 3.29 1.26 -1.07
CA ILE A 115 2.03 0.69 -1.57
C ILE A 115 0.83 1.21 -0.78
N LEU A 116 0.91 1.23 0.56
CA LEU A 116 -0.19 1.74 1.37
C LEU A 116 -0.42 3.24 1.12
N THR A 117 0.66 4.02 0.97
CA THR A 117 0.57 5.46 0.65
C THR A 117 -0.14 5.66 -0.70
N ALA A 118 0.20 4.86 -1.70
CA ALA A 118 -0.39 4.95 -3.04
C ALA A 118 -1.89 4.58 -3.04
N PHE A 119 -2.27 3.45 -2.48
CA PHE A 119 -3.66 3.01 -2.51
C PHE A 119 -4.61 3.90 -1.69
N LEU A 120 -4.12 4.64 -0.70
CA LEU A 120 -4.93 5.54 0.12
C LEU A 120 -5.50 6.76 -0.63
N VAL A 121 -4.94 7.11 -1.78
CA VAL A 121 -5.46 8.21 -2.61
C VAL A 121 -6.36 7.74 -3.74
N LEU A 122 -6.55 6.42 -3.87
CA LEU A 122 -7.50 5.84 -4.81
C LEU A 122 -8.80 5.45 -4.05
N ASP A 123 -9.93 5.40 -4.75
CA ASP A 123 -11.14 4.80 -4.18
C ASP A 123 -10.93 3.28 -4.05
N THR A 124 -10.34 2.91 -2.94
CA THR A 124 -9.91 1.54 -2.65
C THR A 124 -10.65 0.96 -1.46
N LYS A 125 -11.18 -0.23 -1.63
CA LYS A 125 -11.75 -1.06 -0.57
C LYS A 125 -10.90 -2.31 -0.38
N VAL A 126 -10.90 -2.88 0.81
CA VAL A 126 -10.31 -4.19 1.13
C VAL A 126 -11.42 -5.18 1.39
N LYS A 127 -11.32 -6.37 0.81
CA LYS A 127 -12.21 -7.48 1.12
C LYS A 127 -11.53 -8.40 2.12
N LEU A 128 -12.13 -8.52 3.28
CA LEU A 128 -11.69 -9.35 4.40
C LEU A 128 -12.59 -10.57 4.52
N TYR A 129 -12.02 -11.72 4.83
CA TYR A 129 -12.73 -13.00 4.86
C TYR A 129 -13.93 -13.00 5.83
N LYS A 130 -13.76 -12.48 7.03
CA LYS A 130 -14.85 -12.43 8.03
C LYS A 130 -15.56 -11.08 8.09
N LYS A 131 -14.84 -9.99 7.89
CA LYS A 131 -15.39 -8.63 8.04
C LYS A 131 -16.01 -8.07 6.76
N GLY A 132 -15.86 -8.77 5.63
CA GLY A 132 -16.40 -8.32 4.36
C GLY A 132 -15.63 -7.14 3.76
N ILE A 133 -16.34 -6.29 3.02
CA ILE A 133 -15.74 -5.16 2.30
C ILE A 133 -15.70 -3.92 3.19
N VAL A 134 -14.51 -3.32 3.34
CA VAL A 134 -14.25 -2.14 4.17
C VAL A 134 -13.43 -1.14 3.36
N PRO A 135 -13.73 0.18 3.41
CA PRO A 135 -12.86 1.20 2.82
C PRO A 135 -11.43 1.11 3.36
N LEU A 136 -10.42 1.29 2.49
CA LEU A 136 -9.03 1.20 2.93
C LEU A 136 -8.68 2.24 3.99
N SER A 137 -9.24 3.46 3.89
CA SER A 137 -9.08 4.53 4.87
C SER A 137 -9.62 4.17 6.27
N GLU A 138 -10.66 3.36 6.34
CA GLU A 138 -11.18 2.80 7.58
C GLU A 138 -10.31 1.63 8.06
N PHE A 139 -9.98 0.70 7.16
CA PHE A 139 -9.14 -0.46 7.48
C PHE A 139 -7.82 -0.09 8.14
N ILE A 140 -7.15 0.97 7.71
CA ILE A 140 -5.89 1.40 8.34
C ILE A 140 -6.06 1.86 9.79
N ARG A 141 -7.27 2.28 10.19
CA ARG A 141 -7.59 2.75 11.55
C ARG A 141 -8.07 1.65 12.47
N MET A 142 -8.53 0.51 11.90
CA MET A 142 -8.96 -0.65 12.67
C MET A 142 -7.80 -1.24 13.48
N ASP A 143 -8.13 -1.85 14.61
CA ASP A 143 -7.17 -2.67 15.36
C ASP A 143 -6.65 -3.83 14.52
N ARG A 144 -5.41 -4.23 14.80
CA ARG A 144 -4.82 -5.41 14.15
C ARG A 144 -5.48 -6.68 14.69
N ASP A 145 -6.02 -7.44 13.79
CA ASP A 145 -6.64 -8.73 14.07
C ASP A 145 -5.98 -9.87 13.28
N ARG A 146 -6.67 -10.98 13.20
CA ARG A 146 -6.22 -12.19 12.52
C ARG A 146 -7.16 -12.59 11.37
N ASP A 147 -7.87 -11.63 10.81
CA ASP A 147 -8.63 -11.83 9.59
C ASP A 147 -7.70 -12.05 8.39
N ILE A 148 -8.24 -12.44 7.26
CA ILE A 148 -7.52 -12.65 6.02
C ILE A 148 -7.96 -11.58 5.03
N LEU A 149 -7.00 -10.86 4.46
CA LEU A 149 -7.22 -10.01 3.31
C LEU A 149 -7.28 -10.91 2.06
N GLU A 150 -8.40 -10.86 1.35
CA GLU A 150 -8.59 -11.60 0.11
C GLU A 150 -8.11 -10.79 -1.10
N GLU A 151 -8.63 -9.58 -1.25
CA GLU A 151 -8.34 -8.69 -2.38
C GLU A 151 -8.47 -7.22 -2.02
N LEU A 152 -7.91 -6.37 -2.87
CA LEU A 152 -8.22 -4.95 -2.94
C LEU A 152 -9.14 -4.71 -4.13
N ILE A 153 -10.15 -3.87 -3.94
CA ILE A 153 -11.08 -3.42 -4.98
C ILE A 153 -10.80 -1.95 -5.23
N VAL A 154 -10.41 -1.59 -6.45
CA VAL A 154 -10.04 -0.22 -6.84
C VAL A 154 -10.96 0.27 -7.93
N ALA A 155 -11.64 1.37 -7.69
CA ALA A 155 -12.57 1.94 -8.67
C ALA A 155 -11.83 2.59 -9.84
N LYS A 156 -12.38 2.43 -11.04
CA LYS A 156 -12.01 3.14 -12.26
C LYS A 156 -12.86 4.41 -12.39
N ASP A 157 -12.62 5.38 -11.53
CA ASP A 157 -13.48 6.54 -11.39
C ASP A 157 -12.95 7.80 -12.09
N GLY A 158 -11.91 7.63 -12.93
CA GLY A 158 -11.35 8.70 -13.77
C GLY A 158 -10.45 9.68 -13.03
N ARG A 159 -10.11 9.42 -11.74
CA ARG A 159 -9.20 10.29 -11.01
C ARG A 159 -7.78 10.27 -11.57
N LYS A 160 -7.15 11.43 -11.55
CA LYS A 160 -5.72 11.56 -11.82
C LYS A 160 -4.96 11.30 -10.53
N ALA A 161 -3.86 10.58 -10.59
CA ALA A 161 -3.09 10.25 -9.39
C ALA A 161 -1.58 10.37 -9.63
N VAL A 162 -0.86 10.86 -8.62
CA VAL A 162 0.59 11.03 -8.65
C VAL A 162 1.23 10.46 -7.38
N TYR A 163 2.39 9.84 -7.55
CA TYR A 163 3.18 9.30 -6.44
C TYR A 163 4.59 9.88 -6.45
N LEU A 164 5.04 10.36 -5.30
CA LEU A 164 6.37 10.91 -5.09
C LEU A 164 7.00 10.33 -3.81
N SER A 165 8.31 10.18 -3.80
CA SER A 165 9.03 9.79 -2.59
C SER A 165 10.41 10.43 -2.54
N GLU A 166 10.87 10.72 -1.32
CA GLU A 166 12.25 11.13 -1.06
C GLU A 166 12.99 9.97 -0.40
N ARG A 167 14.20 9.66 -0.91
CA ARG A 167 15.06 8.58 -0.46
C ARG A 167 16.51 9.04 -0.42
N ARG A 168 17.32 8.47 0.48
CA ARG A 168 18.76 8.74 0.53
C ARG A 168 19.52 8.07 -0.60
N SER A 169 19.06 6.91 -1.02
CA SER A 169 19.52 6.20 -2.21
C SER A 169 18.33 5.54 -2.89
N GLN A 170 18.47 5.22 -4.16
CA GLN A 170 17.37 4.83 -5.05
C GLN A 170 16.53 3.67 -4.51
N THR A 171 17.12 2.70 -3.84
CA THR A 171 16.45 1.48 -3.34
C THR A 171 16.38 1.40 -1.82
N ASP A 172 16.75 2.46 -1.10
CA ASP A 172 16.58 2.52 0.36
C ASP A 172 15.11 2.74 0.73
N PHE A 173 14.80 2.53 2.01
CA PHE A 173 13.51 2.94 2.56
C PHE A 173 13.28 4.44 2.37
N PRO A 174 12.05 4.86 2.09
CA PRO A 174 11.77 6.27 1.93
C PRO A 174 11.99 7.05 3.23
N VAL A 175 12.49 8.26 3.08
CA VAL A 175 12.48 9.28 4.14
C VAL A 175 11.05 9.78 4.33
N LEU A 176 10.35 10.01 3.21
CA LEU A 176 8.94 10.36 3.15
C LEU A 176 8.33 9.88 1.83
N THR A 177 7.06 9.51 1.88
CA THR A 177 6.24 9.21 0.71
C THR A 177 5.06 10.15 0.65
N CYS A 178 4.69 10.57 -0.55
CA CYS A 178 3.55 11.42 -0.82
C CYS A 178 2.80 10.88 -2.04
N ALA A 179 1.51 10.67 -1.90
CA ALA A 179 0.64 10.41 -3.02
C ALA A 179 -0.51 11.42 -3.01
N ALA A 180 -0.98 11.79 -4.18
CA ALA A 180 -2.16 12.63 -4.30
C ALA A 180 -3.01 12.16 -5.48
N SER A 181 -4.31 12.33 -5.37
CA SER A 181 -5.22 12.16 -6.49
C SER A 181 -6.25 13.27 -6.51
N GLU A 182 -6.69 13.63 -7.71
CA GLU A 182 -7.71 14.65 -7.93
C GLU A 182 -8.89 14.06 -8.71
N LYS A 183 -10.08 14.38 -8.27
CA LYS A 183 -11.34 14.10 -8.97
C LYS A 183 -12.37 15.16 -8.60
N ASP A 184 -12.99 15.77 -9.62
CA ASP A 184 -14.10 16.72 -9.47
C ASP A 184 -13.80 17.87 -8.47
N GLY A 185 -12.54 18.36 -8.45
CA GLY A 185 -12.07 19.42 -7.56
C GLY A 185 -11.70 18.97 -6.16
N THR A 186 -11.92 17.70 -5.82
CA THR A 186 -11.53 17.10 -4.54
C THR A 186 -10.19 16.40 -4.68
N VAL A 187 -9.27 16.67 -3.76
CA VAL A 187 -7.96 16.03 -3.68
C VAL A 187 -7.87 15.12 -2.47
N LEU A 188 -7.45 13.88 -2.68
CA LEU A 188 -6.97 13.00 -1.60
C LEU A 188 -5.45 13.14 -1.52
N LEU A 189 -4.93 13.54 -0.37
CA LEU A 189 -3.49 13.63 -0.09
C LEU A 189 -3.11 12.58 0.95
N SER A 190 -2.17 11.71 0.61
CA SER A 190 -1.62 10.69 1.52
C SER A 190 -0.14 10.93 1.78
N ILE A 191 0.25 10.90 3.06
CA ILE A 191 1.65 11.00 3.49
C ILE A 191 2.02 9.74 4.29
N GLY A 192 3.09 9.08 3.86
CA GLY A 192 3.65 7.90 4.52
C GLY A 192 5.12 8.05 4.90
N ALA A 193 5.72 7.00 5.43
CA ALA A 193 7.13 6.98 5.90
C ALA A 193 7.49 8.07 6.93
N ARG A 194 6.56 8.47 7.77
CA ARG A 194 6.66 9.61 8.72
C ARG A 194 7.16 9.35 10.15
N PRO A 195 7.82 8.39 10.65
CA PRO A 195 7.89 6.93 10.61
C PRO A 195 6.73 6.20 11.32
N MET A 196 5.57 6.51 10.99
CA MET A 196 4.34 5.79 11.31
C MET A 196 3.62 5.43 10.00
N LYS A 197 2.58 4.60 10.08
CA LYS A 197 1.81 4.19 8.89
C LYS A 197 1.31 5.40 8.09
N ALA A 198 1.15 5.23 6.79
CA ALA A 198 0.54 6.24 5.94
C ALA A 198 -0.86 6.59 6.43
N ASP A 199 -1.25 7.83 6.21
CA ASP A 199 -2.57 8.36 6.48
C ASP A 199 -3.01 9.24 5.31
N VAL A 200 -4.29 9.56 5.23
CA VAL A 200 -4.89 10.31 4.13
C VAL A 200 -5.81 11.39 4.67
N THR A 201 -5.82 12.53 3.99
CA THR A 201 -6.76 13.63 4.22
C THR A 201 -7.36 14.10 2.90
N GLU A 202 -8.56 14.64 2.98
CA GLU A 202 -9.23 15.31 1.87
C GLU A 202 -8.89 16.80 1.90
N THR A 203 -8.67 17.40 0.72
CA THR A 203 -8.29 18.80 0.56
C THR A 203 -8.65 19.29 -0.86
N THR A 204 -8.21 20.47 -1.23
CA THR A 204 -8.26 21.03 -2.59
C THR A 204 -6.84 21.20 -3.15
N LEU A 205 -6.71 21.43 -4.46
CA LEU A 205 -5.40 21.71 -5.07
C LEU A 205 -4.71 22.90 -4.40
N ASP A 206 -5.46 23.96 -4.10
CA ASP A 206 -4.89 25.19 -3.52
C ASP A 206 -4.41 25.01 -2.07
N GLU A 207 -5.00 24.09 -1.32
CA GLU A 207 -4.72 23.86 0.10
C GLU A 207 -3.77 22.68 0.34
N MET A 208 -3.28 21.98 -0.71
CA MET A 208 -2.47 20.78 -0.56
C MET A 208 -1.24 20.95 0.34
N GLU A 209 -0.53 22.07 0.22
CA GLU A 209 0.66 22.31 1.02
C GLU A 209 0.33 22.54 2.50
N GLN A 210 -0.78 23.25 2.79
CA GLN A 210 -1.28 23.42 4.15
C GLN A 210 -1.83 22.11 4.71
N ALA A 211 -2.52 21.32 3.89
CA ALA A 211 -3.02 20.01 4.28
C ALA A 211 -1.87 19.06 4.69
N ALA A 212 -0.70 19.16 4.05
CA ALA A 212 0.47 18.42 4.46
C ALA A 212 0.92 18.72 5.90
N ASP A 213 0.67 19.93 6.44
CA ASP A 213 1.01 20.29 7.82
C ASP A 213 0.13 19.62 8.88
N THR A 214 -1.03 19.12 8.50
CA THR A 214 -1.96 18.46 9.43
C THR A 214 -1.50 17.06 9.85
N PHE A 215 -0.58 16.47 9.09
CA PHE A 215 -0.02 15.18 9.43
C PHE A 215 1.00 15.26 10.58
N THR A 216 1.03 14.22 11.39
CA THR A 216 2.06 14.05 12.42
C THR A 216 3.34 13.49 11.81
N TYR A 217 4.48 14.09 12.09
CA TYR A 217 5.79 13.67 11.59
C TYR A 217 6.71 13.28 12.75
N GLY A 218 7.22 12.05 12.70
CA GLY A 218 8.16 11.54 13.68
C GLY A 218 9.62 11.64 13.21
N SER A 219 10.53 11.41 14.13
CA SER A 219 11.99 11.38 13.89
C SER A 219 12.51 9.94 13.96
N ASN A 220 13.50 9.62 13.12
CA ASN A 220 14.31 8.41 13.21
C ASN A 220 15.69 8.65 12.57
N MET A 221 16.51 7.60 12.42
CA MET A 221 17.84 7.68 11.82
C MET A 221 17.87 8.22 10.39
N ARG A 222 16.71 8.26 9.67
CA ARG A 222 16.61 8.75 8.29
C ARG A 222 16.31 10.23 8.19
N GLY A 223 15.72 10.84 9.21
CA GLY A 223 15.40 12.25 9.21
C GLY A 223 14.62 12.67 10.45
N SER A 224 14.71 13.96 10.79
CA SER A 224 13.91 14.55 11.86
C SER A 224 12.45 14.77 11.45
N GLY A 225 11.58 14.94 12.44
CA GLY A 225 10.17 15.31 12.20
C GLY A 225 10.04 16.66 11.50
N GLU A 226 10.85 17.65 11.86
CA GLU A 226 10.88 18.97 11.21
C GLU A 226 11.26 18.88 9.73
N TYR A 227 12.31 18.11 9.41
CA TYR A 227 12.70 17.87 8.02
C TYR A 227 11.59 17.20 7.22
N ARG A 228 10.95 16.18 7.79
CA ARG A 228 9.82 15.50 7.14
C ARG A 228 8.60 16.40 6.96
N LYS A 229 8.34 17.28 7.91
CA LYS A 229 7.25 18.26 7.78
C LYS A 229 7.52 19.23 6.63
N HIS A 230 8.74 19.78 6.56
CA HIS A 230 9.15 20.61 5.43
C HIS A 230 9.07 19.84 4.10
N LEU A 231 9.57 18.62 4.08
CA LEU A 231 9.55 17.76 2.89
C LEU A 231 8.11 17.41 2.48
N GLY A 232 7.19 17.23 3.43
CA GLY A 232 5.77 17.02 3.17
C GLY A 232 5.14 18.14 2.35
N ARG A 233 5.41 19.40 2.71
CA ARG A 233 4.98 20.56 1.92
C ARG A 233 5.58 20.57 0.52
N VAL A 234 6.90 20.32 0.42
CA VAL A 234 7.60 20.31 -0.86
C VAL A 234 7.03 19.24 -1.79
N LEU A 235 6.79 18.03 -1.29
CA LEU A 235 6.23 16.95 -2.09
C LEU A 235 4.76 17.19 -2.44
N ALA A 236 3.96 17.76 -1.53
CA ALA A 236 2.59 18.17 -1.82
C ALA A 236 2.52 19.24 -2.92
N GLY A 237 3.39 20.26 -2.88
CA GLY A 237 3.50 21.26 -3.93
C GLY A 237 3.94 20.69 -5.29
N ARG A 238 4.86 19.72 -5.29
CA ARG A 238 5.27 19.00 -6.52
C ARG A 238 4.13 18.12 -7.06
N ALA A 239 3.39 17.46 -6.17
CA ALA A 239 2.22 16.66 -6.54
C ALA A 239 1.10 17.54 -7.13
N LYS A 240 0.81 18.70 -6.51
CA LYS A 240 -0.10 19.70 -7.05
C LYS A 240 0.27 20.06 -8.50
N LYS A 241 1.52 20.47 -8.71
CA LYS A 241 2.00 20.85 -10.06
C LYS A 241 1.84 19.72 -11.08
N ALA A 242 2.16 18.47 -10.70
CA ALA A 242 2.02 17.32 -11.59
C ALA A 242 0.54 17.06 -11.97
N LEU A 243 -0.40 17.21 -11.00
CA LEU A 243 -1.83 17.07 -11.25
C LEU A 243 -2.37 18.18 -12.18
N GLU A 244 -1.93 19.44 -12.00
CA GLU A 244 -2.32 20.58 -12.83
C GLU A 244 -1.80 20.46 -14.27
N GLU A 245 -0.56 19.98 -14.45
CA GLU A 245 0.07 19.81 -15.77
C GLU A 245 -0.40 18.56 -16.52
N GLY A 246 -1.13 17.67 -15.85
CA GLY A 246 -1.55 16.39 -16.43
C GLY A 246 -0.38 15.41 -16.64
N ASN A 247 0.75 15.64 -15.99
CA ASN A 247 1.94 14.78 -15.98
C ASN A 247 1.76 13.62 -14.97
N VAL A 248 0.76 12.78 -15.19
CA VAL A 248 0.34 11.69 -14.28
C VAL A 248 0.33 10.35 -14.99
#